data_f2ad8ae78108b2514e1954ece5558d2c
#
_entry.id   f2ad8ae78108b2514e1954ece5558d2c
#
_cell.length_a   1.000
_cell.length_b   1.000
_cell.length_c   1.000
_cell.angle_alpha   90.00
_cell.angle_beta   90.00
_cell.angle_gamma   90.00
#
_symmetry.space_group_name_H-M   'P 1'
#
loop_
_entity.id
_entity.type
_entity.pdbx_description
1 polymer ?
#
loop_
_entity_poly.entity_id
_entity_poly.type
_entity_poly.pdbx_seq_one_letter_code
_entity_poly.pdbx_strand_id
1 'polypeptide(L)'
;MTFSDPVANMLTFIRNANMRGYKTVIFPYSSFKWQICQKLTKEKFLSQCWIDKKEEKKWKIKVDIKHFNKNSYIHQIKKISKPSRHIYLQAKEIKKYCQKYGLYIISTSLPGVPLLTHREALEKNVGGKVLFHIN
;
A
#
# COMPACT_ATOMS: atom_id res chain seq x y z
N MET A 1 3.29 -5.34 25.63
CA MET A 1 3.12 -6.08 24.39
C MET A 1 2.94 -5.11 23.22
N THR A 2 3.87 -5.12 22.31
CA THR A 2 3.79 -4.24 21.16
C THR A 2 3.09 -4.96 20.02
N PHE A 3 2.00 -4.40 19.54
CA PHE A 3 1.36 -4.90 18.34
C PHE A 3 2.13 -4.40 17.13
N SER A 4 2.75 -5.30 16.39
CA SER A 4 3.40 -4.91 15.14
C SER A 4 2.37 -4.81 14.03
N ASP A 5 2.41 -3.71 13.29
CA ASP A 5 1.63 -3.53 12.08
C ASP A 5 2.61 -3.50 10.91
N PRO A 6 2.85 -4.64 10.24
CA PRO A 6 3.82 -4.70 9.14
C PRO A 6 3.50 -3.73 8.00
N VAL A 7 2.21 -3.51 7.74
CA VAL A 7 1.79 -2.56 6.70
C VAL A 7 2.15 -1.14 7.11
N ALA A 8 1.87 -0.75 8.35
CA ALA A 8 2.22 0.58 8.85
C ALA A 8 3.72 0.81 8.81
N ASN A 9 4.52 -0.20 9.20
CA ASN A 9 5.98 -0.11 9.16
C ASN A 9 6.48 0.09 7.73
N MET A 10 5.95 -0.69 6.77
CA MET A 10 6.31 -0.56 5.37
C MET A 10 5.98 0.83 4.83
N LEU A 11 4.79 1.34 5.13
CA LEU A 11 4.37 2.67 4.68
C LEU A 11 5.23 3.76 5.30
N THR A 12 5.66 3.58 6.55
CA THR A 12 6.58 4.51 7.21
C THR A 12 7.94 4.53 6.53
N PHE A 13 8.49 3.37 6.16
CA PHE A 13 9.75 3.31 5.40
C PHE A 13 9.63 4.04 4.07
N ILE A 14 8.55 3.81 3.34
CA ILE A 14 8.33 4.48 2.05
C ILE A 14 8.17 5.98 2.26
N ARG A 15 7.40 6.40 3.26
CA ARG A 15 7.16 7.82 3.57
C ARG A 15 8.47 8.53 3.90
N ASN A 16 9.28 7.92 4.79
CA ASN A 16 10.54 8.53 5.21
C ASN A 16 11.53 8.64 4.05
N ALA A 17 11.66 7.60 3.24
CA ALA A 17 12.54 7.62 2.08
C ALA A 17 12.08 8.66 1.04
N ASN A 18 10.76 8.77 0.86
CA ASN A 18 10.18 9.76 -0.05
C ASN A 18 10.49 11.18 0.42
N MET A 19 10.37 11.46 1.72
CA MET A 19 10.68 12.76 2.30
C MET A 19 12.16 13.11 2.20
N ARG A 20 13.05 12.13 2.35
CA ARG A 20 14.50 12.33 2.30
C ARG A 20 15.06 12.29 0.89
N GLY A 21 14.24 12.03 -0.11
CA GLY A 21 14.67 11.95 -1.49
C GLY A 21 15.44 10.68 -1.83
N TYR A 22 15.35 9.64 -1.02
CA TYR A 22 15.99 8.36 -1.30
C TYR A 22 15.29 7.66 -2.46
N LYS A 23 16.09 7.06 -3.34
CA LYS A 23 15.55 6.37 -4.51
C LYS A 23 15.01 4.99 -4.16
N THR A 24 15.67 4.25 -3.29
CA THR A 24 15.37 2.85 -3.01
C THR A 24 15.11 2.62 -1.54
N VAL A 25 14.11 1.80 -1.25
CA VAL A 25 13.76 1.37 0.11
C VAL A 25 13.83 -0.15 0.15
N ILE A 26 14.34 -0.68 1.26
CA ILE A 26 14.45 -2.12 1.49
C ILE A 26 13.75 -2.47 2.80
N PHE A 27 12.92 -3.49 2.77
CA PHE A 27 12.27 -3.99 3.98
C PHE A 27 12.07 -5.50 3.88
N PRO A 28 11.84 -6.18 5.03
CA PRO A 28 11.66 -7.64 5.02
C PRO A 28 10.47 -8.07 4.16
N TYR A 29 10.61 -9.23 3.50
CA TYR A 29 9.57 -9.77 2.65
C TYR A 29 8.39 -10.31 3.46
N SER A 30 7.18 -10.05 2.96
CA SER A 30 6.01 -10.85 3.27
C SER A 30 5.11 -10.85 2.04
N SER A 31 4.33 -11.89 1.89
CA SER A 31 3.42 -12.03 0.74
C SER A 31 2.47 -10.84 0.64
N PHE A 32 1.93 -10.41 1.77
CA PHE A 32 0.97 -9.31 1.82
C PHE A 32 1.62 -7.97 1.44
N LYS A 33 2.80 -7.68 1.99
CA LYS A 33 3.55 -6.47 1.63
C LYS A 33 3.93 -6.46 0.17
N TRP A 34 4.31 -7.61 -0.37
CA TRP A 34 4.65 -7.74 -1.80
C TRP A 34 3.45 -7.41 -2.68
N GLN A 35 2.27 -7.90 -2.33
CA GLN A 35 1.05 -7.59 -3.07
C GLN A 35 0.73 -6.10 -3.05
N ILE A 36 0.92 -5.45 -1.91
CA ILE A 36 0.73 -3.99 -1.81
C ILE A 36 1.71 -3.26 -2.71
N CYS A 37 2.98 -3.65 -2.69
CA CYS A 37 4.00 -3.01 -3.54
C CYS A 37 3.71 -3.19 -5.02
N GLN A 38 3.26 -4.37 -5.42
CA GLN A 38 2.86 -4.61 -6.81
C GLN A 38 1.68 -3.73 -7.22
N LYS A 39 0.71 -3.57 -6.32
CA LYS A 39 -0.45 -2.74 -6.58
C LYS A 39 -0.07 -1.28 -6.74
N LEU A 40 0.78 -0.76 -5.85
CA LEU A 40 1.26 0.61 -5.93
C LEU A 40 2.11 0.86 -7.18
N THR A 41 2.89 -0.12 -7.60
CA THR A 41 3.68 -0.03 -8.83
C THR A 41 2.77 0.01 -10.06
N LYS A 42 1.75 -0.84 -10.08
CA LYS A 42 0.75 -0.86 -11.15
C LYS A 42 0.02 0.48 -11.26
N GLU A 43 -0.29 1.09 -10.13
CA GLU A 43 -0.96 2.39 -10.07
C GLU A 43 0.02 3.56 -10.21
N LYS A 44 1.29 3.28 -10.48
CA LYS A 44 2.34 4.26 -10.80
C LYS A 44 2.76 5.16 -9.64
N PHE A 45 2.49 4.78 -8.40
CA PHE A 45 3.03 5.48 -7.24
C PHE A 45 4.48 5.08 -6.95
N LEU A 46 4.85 3.85 -7.29
CA LEU A 46 6.22 3.37 -7.22
C LEU A 46 6.74 3.14 -8.62
N SER A 47 8.05 3.35 -8.80
CA SER A 47 8.69 3.14 -10.09
C SER A 47 8.79 1.65 -10.42
N GLN A 48 9.32 0.86 -9.49
CA GLN A 48 9.42 -0.59 -9.63
C GLN A 48 9.63 -1.23 -8.27
N CYS A 49 9.35 -2.53 -8.19
CA CYS A 49 9.61 -3.32 -6.99
C CYS A 49 10.06 -4.71 -7.40
N TRP A 50 10.89 -5.33 -6.57
CA TRP A 50 11.37 -6.70 -6.79
C TRP A 50 11.73 -7.37 -5.47
N ILE A 51 11.88 -8.69 -5.52
CA ILE A 51 12.23 -9.48 -4.35
C ILE A 51 13.71 -9.84 -4.43
N ASP A 52 14.46 -9.55 -3.36
CA ASP A 52 15.85 -9.99 -3.22
C ASP A 52 15.86 -11.33 -2.50
N LYS A 53 16.27 -12.38 -3.20
CA LYS A 53 16.28 -13.76 -2.70
C LYS A 53 17.69 -14.26 -2.41
N LYS A 54 18.68 -13.39 -2.26
CA LYS A 54 20.07 -13.78 -2.05
C LYS A 54 20.26 -14.66 -0.81
N GLU A 55 19.49 -14.41 0.25
CA GLU A 55 19.50 -15.21 1.46
C GLU A 55 18.20 -16.03 1.54
N GLU A 56 18.30 -17.36 1.57
CA GLU A 56 17.14 -18.25 1.52
C GLU A 56 16.06 -17.98 2.58
N LYS A 57 16.49 -17.60 3.80
CA LYS A 57 15.57 -17.40 4.91
C LYS A 57 15.26 -15.93 5.19
N LYS A 58 15.84 -15.01 4.43
CA LYS A 58 15.72 -13.58 4.69
C LYS A 58 15.47 -12.81 3.40
N TRP A 59 14.43 -13.17 2.71
CA TRP A 59 14.04 -12.43 1.51
C TRP A 59 13.68 -11.00 1.89
N LYS A 60 14.01 -10.09 1.00
CA LYS A 60 13.72 -8.67 1.16
C LYS A 60 12.98 -8.15 -0.05
N ILE A 61 12.13 -7.16 0.18
CA ILE A 61 11.47 -6.42 -0.89
C ILE A 61 12.26 -5.14 -1.10
N LYS A 62 12.65 -4.87 -2.33
CA LYS A 62 13.28 -3.61 -2.73
C LYS A 62 12.29 -2.83 -3.57
N VAL A 63 12.15 -1.55 -3.28
CA VAL A 63 11.18 -0.68 -3.94
C VAL A 63 11.90 0.58 -4.38
N ASP A 64 11.73 0.95 -5.65
CA ASP A 64 12.21 2.23 -6.16
C ASP A 64 11.07 3.24 -6.09
N ILE A 65 11.32 4.34 -5.38
CA ILE A 65 10.36 5.43 -5.22
C ILE A 65 10.44 6.36 -6.43
N LYS A 66 9.28 6.78 -6.88
CA LYS A 66 9.19 7.65 -8.05
C LYS A 66 9.36 9.11 -7.62
N HIS A 67 10.29 9.80 -8.27
CA HIS A 67 10.48 11.24 -8.12
C HIS A 67 10.32 11.92 -9.48
N PHE A 68 9.74 13.10 -9.47
CA PHE A 68 9.54 13.89 -10.67
C PHE A 68 10.22 15.25 -10.49
N ASN A 69 11.25 15.53 -11.30
CA ASN A 69 12.02 16.80 -11.26
C ASN A 69 12.47 17.19 -9.84
N LYS A 70 13.08 16.25 -9.11
CA LYS A 70 13.52 16.40 -7.72
C LYS A 70 12.39 16.55 -6.71
N ASN A 71 11.15 16.55 -7.15
CA ASN A 71 9.98 16.61 -6.27
C ASN A 71 9.43 15.21 -6.04
N SER A 72 8.87 14.99 -4.86
CA SER A 72 8.23 13.74 -4.52
C SER A 72 6.96 13.54 -5.34
N TYR A 73 6.82 12.36 -5.95
CA TYR A 73 5.57 12.01 -6.62
C TYR A 73 4.47 11.68 -5.62
N ILE A 74 4.85 11.05 -4.52
CA ILE A 74 3.92 10.76 -3.42
C ILE A 74 3.84 11.99 -2.52
N HIS A 75 2.64 12.53 -2.36
CA HIS A 75 2.42 13.70 -1.50
C HIS A 75 2.09 13.29 -0.08
N GLN A 76 1.26 12.26 0.10
CA GLN A 76 0.83 11.83 1.42
C GLN A 76 0.46 10.35 1.42
N ILE A 77 0.82 9.66 2.49
CA ILE A 77 0.38 8.30 2.77
C ILE A 77 -0.28 8.32 4.15
N LYS A 78 -1.54 7.93 4.23
CA LYS A 78 -2.27 7.91 5.49
C LYS A 78 -2.83 6.53 5.77
N LYS A 79 -2.40 5.92 6.87
CA LYS A 79 -2.94 4.65 7.34
C LYS A 79 -4.36 4.89 7.86
N ILE A 80 -5.34 4.12 7.37
CA ILE A 80 -6.75 4.26 7.75
C ILE A 80 -7.15 3.21 8.76
N SER A 81 -7.02 1.93 8.43
CA SER A 81 -7.27 0.86 9.40
C SER A 81 -6.04 0.65 10.28
N LYS A 82 -6.25 0.51 11.59
CA LYS A 82 -5.19 0.30 12.59
C LYS A 82 -5.47 -0.99 13.34
N PRO A 83 -4.49 -1.60 14.00
CA PRO A 83 -4.74 -2.81 14.81
C PRO A 83 -5.84 -2.63 15.85
N SER A 84 -5.97 -1.42 16.41
CA SER A 84 -6.99 -1.10 17.40
C SER A 84 -8.34 -0.72 16.79
N ARG A 85 -8.38 -0.40 15.50
CA ARG A 85 -9.62 0.05 14.85
C ARG A 85 -9.59 -0.26 13.36
N HIS A 86 -10.28 -1.30 12.96
CA HIS A 86 -10.42 -1.67 11.56
C HIS A 86 -11.62 -0.95 10.93
N ILE A 87 -11.41 -0.39 9.75
CA ILE A 87 -12.47 0.30 9.00
C ILE A 87 -12.90 -0.60 7.86
N TYR A 88 -14.10 -1.18 7.99
CA TYR A 88 -14.71 -2.01 6.95
C TYR A 88 -15.82 -1.23 6.26
N LEU A 89 -15.83 -1.27 4.94
CA LEU A 89 -16.88 -0.64 4.13
C LEU A 89 -17.58 -1.68 3.28
N GLN A 90 -18.91 -1.54 3.19
CA GLN A 90 -19.67 -2.28 2.19
C GLN A 90 -19.50 -1.61 0.83
N ALA A 91 -19.78 -2.35 -0.24
CA ALA A 91 -19.63 -1.83 -1.60
C ALA A 91 -20.36 -0.49 -1.80
N LYS A 92 -21.55 -0.37 -1.26
CA LYS A 92 -22.35 0.86 -1.37
C LYS A 92 -21.79 2.05 -0.61
N GLU A 93 -20.93 1.81 0.38
CA GLU A 93 -20.31 2.85 1.20
C GLU A 93 -19.02 3.39 0.61
N ILE A 94 -18.37 2.65 -0.29
CA ILE A 94 -17.06 2.99 -0.82
C ILE A 94 -17.10 4.33 -1.56
N LYS A 95 -18.07 4.52 -2.44
CA LYS A 95 -18.20 5.74 -3.22
C LYS A 95 -18.36 6.97 -2.31
N LYS A 96 -19.08 6.83 -1.22
CA LYS A 96 -19.31 7.91 -0.27
C LYS A 96 -18.11 8.21 0.60
N TYR A 97 -17.40 7.16 1.04
CA TYR A 97 -16.25 7.29 1.93
C TYR A 97 -14.97 7.71 1.17
N CYS A 98 -14.72 7.12 0.01
CA CYS A 98 -13.46 7.30 -0.74
C CYS A 98 -13.57 8.44 -1.73
N GLN A 99 -13.71 9.67 -1.23
CA GLN A 99 -13.88 10.85 -2.06
C GLN A 99 -12.62 11.68 -2.26
N LYS A 100 -11.60 11.48 -1.41
CA LYS A 100 -10.36 12.26 -1.53
C LYS A 100 -9.62 11.89 -2.81
N TYR A 101 -8.93 12.86 -3.38
CA TYR A 101 -8.07 12.62 -4.51
C TYR A 101 -6.98 11.61 -4.15
N GLY A 102 -6.71 10.69 -5.07
CA GLY A 102 -5.69 9.67 -4.87
C GLY A 102 -6.30 8.28 -4.85
N LEU A 103 -5.63 7.39 -4.13
CA LEU A 103 -5.93 5.96 -4.15
C LEU A 103 -6.19 5.44 -2.75
N TYR A 104 -7.26 4.68 -2.59
CA TYR A 104 -7.52 3.89 -1.38
C TYR A 104 -7.24 2.43 -1.70
N ILE A 105 -6.46 1.76 -0.86
CA ILE A 105 -6.19 0.33 -1.00
C ILE A 105 -7.09 -0.42 -0.04
N ILE A 106 -7.85 -1.37 -0.59
CA ILE A 106 -8.87 -2.13 0.13
C ILE A 106 -8.49 -3.61 0.11
N SER A 107 -8.53 -4.23 1.29
CA SER A 107 -8.32 -5.67 1.44
C SER A 107 -9.68 -6.36 1.37
N THR A 108 -9.82 -7.32 0.46
CA THR A 108 -11.08 -8.04 0.25
C THR A 108 -10.93 -9.52 0.63
N SER A 109 -12.06 -10.20 0.76
CA SER A 109 -12.08 -11.65 0.97
C SER A 109 -12.27 -12.44 -0.32
N LEU A 110 -12.24 -11.78 -1.48
CA LEU A 110 -12.40 -12.47 -2.76
C LEU A 110 -11.22 -13.40 -3.03
N PRO A 111 -11.48 -14.66 -3.39
CA PRO A 111 -10.42 -15.59 -3.75
C PRO A 111 -9.60 -15.08 -4.94
N GLY A 112 -8.27 -15.12 -4.82
CA GLY A 112 -7.38 -14.72 -5.89
C GLY A 112 -7.22 -13.22 -6.11
N VAL A 113 -8.00 -12.38 -5.40
CA VAL A 113 -7.94 -10.93 -5.55
C VAL A 113 -7.98 -10.28 -4.16
N PRO A 114 -6.90 -10.43 -3.36
CA PRO A 114 -6.91 -9.97 -1.97
C PRO A 114 -6.86 -8.45 -1.81
N LEU A 115 -6.35 -7.74 -2.80
CA LEU A 115 -6.20 -6.28 -2.75
C LEU A 115 -6.85 -5.64 -3.97
N LEU A 116 -7.61 -4.58 -3.72
CA LEU A 116 -8.23 -3.77 -4.76
C LEU A 116 -8.04 -2.29 -4.45
N THR A 117 -8.01 -1.48 -5.50
CA THR A 117 -8.19 -0.05 -5.32
C THR A 117 -9.67 0.22 -5.07
N HIS A 118 -10.01 1.39 -4.53
CA HIS A 118 -11.42 1.74 -4.33
C HIS A 118 -12.20 1.75 -5.66
N ARG A 119 -11.54 2.11 -6.77
CA ARG A 119 -12.17 2.10 -8.09
C ARG A 119 -12.48 0.70 -8.56
N GLU A 120 -11.54 -0.23 -8.37
CA GLU A 120 -11.76 -1.63 -8.71
C GLU A 120 -12.85 -2.26 -7.84
N ALA A 121 -12.89 -1.90 -6.56
CA ALA A 121 -13.91 -2.39 -5.65
C ALA A 121 -15.31 -1.91 -6.08
N LEU A 122 -15.42 -0.68 -6.54
CA LEU A 122 -16.70 -0.16 -7.07
C LEU A 122 -17.11 -0.91 -8.33
N GLU A 123 -16.18 -1.16 -9.25
CA GLU A 123 -16.48 -1.91 -10.48
C GLU A 123 -16.94 -3.33 -10.20
N LYS A 124 -16.31 -3.99 -9.24
CA LYS A 124 -16.66 -5.37 -8.87
C LYS A 124 -17.80 -5.45 -7.86
N ASN A 125 -18.28 -4.31 -7.36
CA ASN A 125 -19.33 -4.24 -6.36
C ASN A 125 -19.00 -5.07 -5.12
N VAL A 126 -17.79 -4.91 -4.60
CA VAL A 126 -17.31 -5.60 -3.38
C VAL A 126 -16.84 -4.58 -2.35
N GLY A 127 -17.05 -4.92 -1.10
CA GLY A 127 -16.53 -4.15 0.01
C GLY A 127 -15.27 -4.79 0.60
N GLY A 128 -14.75 -4.21 1.65
CA GLY A 128 -13.60 -4.73 2.36
C GLY A 128 -13.04 -3.77 3.38
N LYS A 129 -11.86 -4.10 3.88
CA LYS A 129 -11.16 -3.30 4.87
C LYS A 129 -10.29 -2.25 4.17
N VAL A 130 -10.53 -0.98 4.49
CA VAL A 130 -9.73 0.11 3.93
C VAL A 130 -8.40 0.18 4.67
N LEU A 131 -7.31 -0.12 3.98
CA LEU A 131 -5.99 -0.18 4.59
C LEU A 131 -5.35 1.19 4.73
N PHE A 132 -5.21 1.91 3.62
CA PHE A 132 -4.57 3.22 3.63
C PHE A 132 -4.98 4.02 2.40
N HIS A 133 -4.65 5.31 2.45
CA HIS A 133 -4.85 6.25 1.36
C HIS A 133 -3.48 6.80 0.95
N ILE A 134 -3.26 6.94 -0.36
CA ILE A 134 -2.04 7.50 -0.93
C ILE A 134 -2.40 8.48 -2.05
N ASN A 135 -1.74 9.63 -2.06
CA ASN A 135 -1.89 10.58 -3.15
C ASN A 135 -0.58 11.27 -3.49
#